data_6fdc44566c111c3f60d9192fbbb13d56
#
_entry.id   6fdc44566c111c3f60d9192fbbb13d56
#
_cell.length_a   1.000
_cell.length_b   1.000
_cell.length_c   1.000
_cell.angle_alpha   90.00
_cell.angle_beta   90.00
_cell.angle_gamma   90.00
#
_symmetry.space_group_name_H-M   'P 1'
#
loop_
_entity.id
_entity.type
_entity.pdbx_description
1 polymer ?
#
loop_
_entity_poly.entity_id
_entity_poly.type
_entity_poly.pdbx_seq_one_letter_code
_entity_poly.pdbx_strand_id
1 'polypeptide(L)'
;MFNKRFHFSLILLVFTLLLSACISQPQSTVTVEVTQPPVVEVPTEIVLTELPTATPSVLLDAELLLWAPQNADQNLAEQLENELIAYADANGHSFAFTDSLSTAQLSPDVRVVVSLASPGEVEALASVLPQIQFLALNAQNLVPTENLSVVVTAESSRDQLSFLAGYALALGVPDFRVGVLSQAATPEGQTTRDAFVTGARFHCGLCNSRFAPVEYYPFTAEISDPSNPADWQAAADALLAKAVTGIFVQPEISTPELIAYLNSKNITLIGIEGQPNLESVQKLLGVLSSGIDLEPALGRLLLGESVGVVKAGIELKQVNRDLFSDGRMILFERIKQDLLDGYIKTLP
;
A
#
# COMPACT_ATOMS: atom_id res chain seq x y z
N MET A 1 -33.88 -43.04 9.99
CA MET A 1 -34.99 -42.10 9.98
C MET A 1 -35.40 -41.77 11.41
N PHE A 2 -34.85 -40.75 12.02
CA PHE A 2 -35.43 -40.15 13.25
C PHE A 2 -34.78 -38.78 13.53
N ASN A 3 -35.61 -37.77 13.51
CA ASN A 3 -35.60 -36.49 14.22
C ASN A 3 -34.46 -35.46 14.00
N LYS A 4 -34.57 -34.71 12.89
CA LYS A 4 -33.92 -33.39 12.70
C LYS A 4 -34.86 -32.20 12.96
N ARG A 5 -36.03 -32.39 13.60
CA ARG A 5 -37.04 -31.32 13.77
C ARG A 5 -37.11 -30.69 15.15
N PHE A 6 -36.27 -31.08 16.12
CA PHE A 6 -36.38 -30.57 17.50
C PHE A 6 -35.44 -29.47 17.90
N HIS A 7 -34.45 -29.15 17.09
CA HIS A 7 -33.48 -28.08 17.44
C HIS A 7 -33.79 -26.69 16.87
N PHE A 8 -34.78 -26.57 15.99
CA PHE A 8 -35.11 -25.24 15.41
C PHE A 8 -36.10 -24.43 16.26
N SER A 9 -36.87 -25.05 17.15
CA SER A 9 -37.87 -24.39 18.00
C SER A 9 -37.24 -23.74 19.27
N LEU A 10 -36.08 -24.18 19.70
CA LEU A 10 -35.44 -23.67 20.93
C LEU A 10 -34.66 -22.37 20.70
N ILE A 11 -34.18 -22.13 19.48
CA ILE A 11 -33.40 -20.91 19.13
C ILE A 11 -34.32 -19.71 18.93
N LEU A 12 -35.58 -19.92 18.55
CA LEU A 12 -36.53 -18.79 18.35
C LEU A 12 -37.08 -18.21 19.64
N LEU A 13 -37.03 -18.94 20.76
CA LEU A 13 -37.54 -18.49 22.05
C LEU A 13 -36.56 -17.63 22.86
N VAL A 14 -35.26 -17.65 22.54
CA VAL A 14 -34.22 -16.87 23.21
C VAL A 14 -34.07 -15.47 22.61
N PHE A 15 -34.55 -15.26 21.39
CA PHE A 15 -34.41 -13.96 20.70
C PHE A 15 -35.52 -12.95 21.01
N THR A 16 -36.60 -13.36 21.70
CA THR A 16 -37.75 -12.47 22.02
C THR A 16 -37.69 -11.83 23.43
N LEU A 17 -36.65 -12.08 24.22
CA LEU A 17 -36.54 -11.59 25.61
C LEU A 17 -35.52 -10.46 25.82
N LEU A 18 -34.92 -9.90 24.76
CA LEU A 18 -33.92 -8.83 24.89
C LEU A 18 -34.34 -7.45 24.37
N LEU A 19 -35.65 -7.22 24.21
CA LEU A 19 -36.22 -5.95 23.74
C LEU A 19 -37.17 -5.34 24.76
N SER A 20 -36.74 -5.04 26.00
CA SER A 20 -37.48 -4.21 26.90
C SER A 20 -36.62 -3.64 28.03
N ALA A 21 -35.85 -2.59 27.74
CA ALA A 21 -35.32 -1.69 28.77
C ALA A 21 -35.10 -0.30 28.14
N CYS A 22 -36.21 0.43 27.90
CA CYS A 22 -36.18 1.88 27.82
C CYS A 22 -36.28 2.40 29.24
N ILE A 23 -35.17 2.85 29.81
CA ILE A 23 -35.15 3.61 31.07
C ILE A 23 -35.24 5.08 30.70
N SER A 24 -36.39 5.70 31.00
CA SER A 24 -36.59 7.13 30.96
C SER A 24 -35.79 7.79 32.07
N GLN A 25 -34.87 8.67 31.73
CA GLN A 25 -34.23 9.57 32.71
C GLN A 25 -35.16 10.74 32.99
N PRO A 26 -35.34 11.13 34.28
CA PRO A 26 -36.11 12.33 34.65
C PRO A 26 -35.26 13.59 34.35
N GLN A 27 -35.83 14.50 33.60
CA GLN A 27 -35.31 15.87 33.44
C GLN A 27 -35.41 16.62 34.75
N SER A 28 -34.28 16.95 35.36
CA SER A 28 -34.19 17.91 36.44
C SER A 28 -34.28 19.33 35.86
N THR A 29 -35.40 19.97 36.03
CA THR A 29 -35.58 21.40 35.78
C THR A 29 -34.87 22.18 36.87
N VAL A 30 -33.72 22.79 36.53
CA VAL A 30 -33.06 23.77 37.41
C VAL A 30 -33.68 25.12 37.14
N THR A 31 -34.47 25.60 38.11
CA THR A 31 -34.97 26.97 38.15
C THR A 31 -33.84 27.88 38.59
N VAL A 32 -33.31 28.66 37.66
CA VAL A 32 -32.32 29.69 37.97
C VAL A 32 -33.05 30.96 38.41
N GLU A 33 -32.92 31.28 39.69
CA GLU A 33 -33.36 32.54 40.29
C GLU A 33 -32.36 33.63 39.86
N VAL A 34 -32.81 34.56 39.04
CA VAL A 34 -32.00 35.69 38.56
C VAL A 34 -31.99 36.76 39.67
N THR A 35 -30.95 36.75 40.47
CA THR A 35 -30.62 37.85 41.37
C THR A 35 -29.77 38.87 40.60
N GLN A 36 -30.29 40.07 40.35
CA GLN A 36 -29.55 41.18 39.77
C GLN A 36 -28.44 41.63 40.73
N PRO A 37 -27.17 41.65 40.28
CA PRO A 37 -26.10 42.30 41.05
C PRO A 37 -26.17 43.81 40.90
N PRO A 38 -25.67 44.57 41.91
CA PRO A 38 -25.65 46.02 41.88
C PRO A 38 -24.74 46.56 40.79
N VAL A 39 -25.19 47.63 40.15
CA VAL A 39 -24.42 48.39 39.16
C VAL A 39 -23.20 49.04 39.86
N VAL A 40 -22.02 48.54 39.59
CA VAL A 40 -20.75 49.18 39.91
C VAL A 40 -20.25 49.87 38.64
N GLU A 41 -20.27 51.20 38.66
CA GLU A 41 -19.59 52.03 37.63
C GLU A 41 -18.10 51.80 37.74
N VAL A 42 -17.53 51.04 36.81
CA VAL A 42 -16.08 50.92 36.63
C VAL A 42 -15.66 51.90 35.53
N PRO A 43 -14.65 52.74 35.72
CA PRO A 43 -14.14 53.58 34.65
C PRO A 43 -13.60 52.68 33.53
N THR A 44 -14.11 52.86 32.33
CA THR A 44 -13.66 52.14 31.15
C THR A 44 -12.30 52.76 30.68
N GLU A 45 -11.23 52.21 31.20
CA GLU A 45 -9.91 52.42 30.59
C GLU A 45 -9.88 51.50 29.36
N ILE A 46 -10.00 52.08 28.18
CA ILE A 46 -9.85 51.35 26.89
C ILE A 46 -8.37 50.99 26.76
N VAL A 47 -8.01 49.80 27.26
CA VAL A 47 -6.77 49.17 26.89
C VAL A 47 -6.93 48.75 25.41
N LEU A 48 -6.32 49.52 24.52
CA LEU A 48 -6.08 49.13 23.15
C LEU A 48 -5.19 47.86 23.19
N THR A 49 -5.87 46.68 23.20
CA THR A 49 -5.19 45.41 22.97
C THR A 49 -4.65 45.47 21.55
N GLU A 50 -3.33 45.61 21.40
CA GLU A 50 -2.69 45.50 20.11
C GLU A 50 -3.14 44.16 19.46
N LEU A 51 -3.79 44.30 18.31
CA LEU A 51 -4.14 43.18 17.48
C LEU A 51 -2.84 42.43 17.18
N PRO A 52 -2.76 41.09 17.40
CA PRO A 52 -1.54 40.36 17.11
C PRO A 52 -1.17 40.64 15.66
N THR A 53 0.00 41.24 15.47
CA THR A 53 0.58 41.48 14.14
C THR A 53 0.68 40.12 13.46
N ALA A 54 -0.15 39.89 12.42
CA ALA A 54 -0.08 38.67 11.63
C ALA A 54 1.36 38.54 11.12
N THR A 55 2.04 37.48 11.55
CA THR A 55 3.35 37.12 11.00
C THR A 55 3.15 36.99 9.48
N PRO A 56 3.95 37.68 8.65
CA PRO A 56 3.80 37.60 7.22
C PRO A 56 3.97 36.11 6.81
N SER A 57 2.93 35.52 6.26
CA SER A 57 3.04 34.17 5.67
C SER A 57 3.97 34.29 4.47
N VAL A 58 5.06 33.53 4.49
CA VAL A 58 5.96 33.42 3.34
C VAL A 58 5.17 32.76 2.23
N LEU A 59 5.03 33.45 1.08
CA LEU A 59 4.41 32.88 -0.11
C LEU A 59 5.33 31.79 -0.67
N LEU A 60 4.75 30.65 -0.98
CA LEU A 60 5.41 29.55 -1.68
C LEU A 60 5.33 29.86 -3.18
N ASP A 61 6.45 30.31 -3.73
CA ASP A 61 6.58 30.77 -5.11
C ASP A 61 7.27 29.67 -5.94
N ALA A 62 6.47 28.70 -6.38
CA ALA A 62 6.93 27.56 -7.20
C ALA A 62 5.77 26.98 -8.02
N GLU A 63 6.04 26.48 -9.22
CA GLU A 63 5.03 25.80 -10.05
C GLU A 63 4.67 24.41 -9.50
N LEU A 64 5.67 23.71 -8.94
CA LEU A 64 5.55 22.36 -8.38
C LEU A 64 5.87 22.41 -6.88
N LEU A 65 4.95 21.90 -6.06
CA LEU A 65 5.06 21.90 -4.61
C LEU A 65 4.98 20.48 -4.07
N LEU A 66 5.89 20.12 -3.14
CA LEU A 66 5.72 18.94 -2.30
C LEU A 66 5.21 19.35 -0.92
N TRP A 67 4.05 18.85 -0.56
CA TRP A 67 3.46 19.01 0.77
C TRP A 67 3.56 17.72 1.56
N ALA A 68 4.50 17.66 2.51
CA ALA A 68 4.71 16.52 3.39
C ALA A 68 4.68 16.94 4.85
N PRO A 69 3.56 16.76 5.57
CA PRO A 69 3.45 17.05 6.99
C PRO A 69 4.45 16.25 7.82
N GLN A 70 4.81 16.77 9.01
CA GLN A 70 5.80 16.16 9.90
C GLN A 70 5.44 14.73 10.34
N ASN A 71 4.16 14.37 10.31
CA ASN A 71 3.67 13.03 10.60
C ASN A 71 3.61 12.10 9.39
N ALA A 72 4.00 12.57 8.20
CA ALA A 72 4.14 11.75 7.01
C ALA A 72 5.37 10.83 7.09
N ASP A 73 5.44 9.83 6.21
CA ASP A 73 6.64 9.00 6.05
C ASP A 73 7.80 9.87 5.52
N GLN A 74 8.76 10.16 6.39
CA GLN A 74 9.87 11.05 6.09
C GLN A 74 10.84 10.46 5.05
N ASN A 75 10.99 9.13 5.00
CA ASN A 75 11.83 8.49 3.99
C ASN A 75 11.21 8.64 2.59
N LEU A 76 9.90 8.44 2.50
CA LEU A 76 9.16 8.66 1.25
C LEU A 76 9.16 10.15 0.86
N ALA A 77 9.03 11.06 1.83
CA ALA A 77 9.09 12.49 1.58
C ALA A 77 10.45 12.92 1.00
N GLU A 78 11.56 12.45 1.57
CA GLU A 78 12.93 12.71 1.07
C GLU A 78 13.15 12.12 -0.33
N GLN A 79 12.66 10.90 -0.58
CA GLN A 79 12.74 10.29 -1.90
C GLN A 79 11.97 11.11 -2.94
N LEU A 80 10.73 11.49 -2.64
CA LEU A 80 9.89 12.29 -3.53
C LEU A 80 10.48 13.69 -3.75
N GLU A 81 11.03 14.31 -2.73
CA GLU A 81 11.69 15.61 -2.84
C GLU A 81 12.82 15.54 -3.88
N ASN A 82 13.70 14.54 -3.77
CA ASN A 82 14.79 14.33 -4.73
C ASN A 82 14.28 14.07 -6.16
N GLU A 83 13.24 13.26 -6.32
CA GLU A 83 12.64 12.98 -7.63
C GLU A 83 12.00 14.21 -8.25
N LEU A 84 11.26 15.01 -7.44
CA LEU A 84 10.59 16.23 -7.90
C LEU A 84 11.57 17.35 -8.24
N ILE A 85 12.66 17.51 -7.48
CA ILE A 85 13.76 18.42 -7.81
C ILE A 85 14.37 18.04 -9.15
N ALA A 86 14.72 16.75 -9.34
CA ALA A 86 15.31 16.29 -10.58
C ALA A 86 14.37 16.50 -11.77
N TYR A 87 13.08 16.24 -11.60
CA TYR A 87 12.07 16.49 -12.62
C TYR A 87 11.94 17.97 -12.96
N ALA A 88 11.86 18.83 -11.94
CA ALA A 88 11.74 20.28 -12.11
C ALA A 88 12.95 20.87 -12.86
N ASP A 89 14.16 20.48 -12.45
CA ASP A 89 15.40 20.90 -13.10
C ASP A 89 15.48 20.46 -14.57
N ALA A 90 15.10 19.22 -14.85
CA ALA A 90 15.12 18.67 -16.22
C ALA A 90 14.12 19.34 -17.16
N ASN A 91 12.99 19.83 -16.62
CA ASN A 91 11.88 20.39 -17.41
C ASN A 91 11.75 21.92 -17.28
N GLY A 92 12.61 22.57 -16.50
CA GLY A 92 12.66 24.04 -16.36
C GLY A 92 11.52 24.60 -15.49
N HIS A 93 11.02 23.84 -14.53
CA HIS A 93 10.02 24.24 -13.56
C HIS A 93 10.66 24.64 -12.23
N SER A 94 9.98 25.49 -11.46
CA SER A 94 10.36 25.81 -10.09
C SER A 94 9.73 24.82 -9.11
N PHE A 95 10.50 24.45 -8.07
CA PHE A 95 10.07 23.51 -7.03
C PHE A 95 10.20 24.13 -5.64
N ALA A 96 9.26 23.79 -4.73
CA ALA A 96 9.35 24.10 -3.31
C ALA A 96 8.81 22.94 -2.46
N PHE A 97 9.31 22.85 -1.22
CA PHE A 97 8.87 21.91 -0.19
C PHE A 97 8.18 22.65 0.95
N THR A 98 7.15 22.06 1.54
CA THR A 98 6.52 22.56 2.76
C THR A 98 6.01 21.42 3.64
N ASP A 99 6.10 21.59 4.96
CA ASP A 99 5.48 20.70 5.95
C ASP A 99 4.06 21.12 6.35
N SER A 100 3.66 22.32 5.98
CA SER A 100 2.32 22.85 6.25
C SER A 100 1.83 23.65 5.05
N LEU A 101 0.55 23.48 4.69
CA LEU A 101 -0.04 24.16 3.55
C LEU A 101 -1.37 24.80 3.91
N SER A 102 -1.49 26.08 3.57
CA SER A 102 -2.76 26.82 3.65
C SER A 102 -2.97 27.65 2.37
N THR A 103 -4.20 27.99 2.11
CA THR A 103 -4.56 28.80 0.93
C THR A 103 -3.84 30.17 0.90
N ALA A 104 -3.51 30.73 2.06
CA ALA A 104 -2.82 32.01 2.18
C ALA A 104 -1.32 31.97 1.83
N GLN A 105 -0.73 30.79 1.75
CA GLN A 105 0.70 30.57 1.45
C GLN A 105 0.96 30.32 -0.03
N LEU A 106 -0.07 30.04 -0.82
CA LEU A 106 0.06 29.69 -2.23
C LEU A 106 0.16 30.93 -3.10
N SER A 107 1.23 31.01 -3.91
CA SER A 107 1.34 31.99 -4.97
C SER A 107 0.43 31.60 -6.15
N PRO A 108 0.05 32.56 -7.02
CA PRO A 108 -0.70 32.28 -8.25
C PRO A 108 0.04 31.37 -9.23
N ASP A 109 1.36 31.21 -9.07
CA ASP A 109 2.21 30.42 -9.96
C ASP A 109 2.19 28.93 -9.62
N VAL A 110 1.66 28.54 -8.43
CA VAL A 110 1.51 27.13 -8.04
C VAL A 110 0.50 26.44 -8.93
N ARG A 111 0.93 25.41 -9.65
CA ARG A 111 0.12 24.62 -10.59
C ARG A 111 -0.16 23.22 -10.09
N VAL A 112 0.84 22.59 -9.45
CA VAL A 112 0.74 21.21 -8.98
C VAL A 112 1.20 21.11 -7.54
N VAL A 113 0.40 20.43 -6.72
CA VAL A 113 0.75 20.05 -5.34
C VAL A 113 0.79 18.52 -5.25
N VAL A 114 1.98 17.96 -5.05
CA VAL A 114 2.18 16.56 -4.68
C VAL A 114 2.07 16.45 -3.16
N SER A 115 1.22 15.57 -2.65
CA SER A 115 0.87 15.57 -1.22
C SER A 115 1.00 14.21 -0.57
N LEU A 116 1.64 14.20 0.61
CA LEU A 116 1.67 13.11 1.59
C LEU A 116 0.76 13.39 2.81
N ALA A 117 -0.04 14.45 2.74
CA ALA A 117 -0.98 14.80 3.80
C ALA A 117 -2.15 13.81 3.88
N SER A 118 -2.92 13.90 4.97
CA SER A 118 -4.09 13.04 5.14
C SER A 118 -5.14 13.27 4.04
N PRO A 119 -5.91 12.23 3.65
CA PRO A 119 -6.93 12.33 2.60
C PRO A 119 -7.89 13.51 2.78
N GLY A 120 -8.37 13.73 4.02
CA GLY A 120 -9.32 14.79 4.32
C GLY A 120 -8.73 16.21 4.17
N GLU A 121 -7.44 16.39 4.48
CA GLU A 121 -6.76 17.69 4.29
C GLU A 121 -6.58 18.00 2.81
N VAL A 122 -6.15 17.02 2.03
CA VAL A 122 -5.97 17.17 0.57
C VAL A 122 -7.31 17.45 -0.11
N GLU A 123 -8.35 16.69 0.21
CA GLU A 123 -9.70 16.89 -0.34
C GLU A 123 -10.26 18.28 -0.02
N ALA A 124 -10.08 18.74 1.23
CA ALA A 124 -10.52 20.06 1.65
C ALA A 124 -9.83 21.17 0.86
N LEU A 125 -8.50 21.09 0.65
CA LEU A 125 -7.76 22.09 -0.14
C LEU A 125 -8.10 22.01 -1.63
N ALA A 126 -8.19 20.83 -2.21
CA ALA A 126 -8.55 20.65 -3.62
C ALA A 126 -9.93 21.24 -3.94
N SER A 127 -10.89 21.11 -3.01
CA SER A 127 -12.25 21.64 -3.19
C SER A 127 -12.32 23.17 -3.26
N VAL A 128 -11.40 23.89 -2.60
CA VAL A 128 -11.38 25.35 -2.55
C VAL A 128 -10.38 25.98 -3.53
N LEU A 129 -9.54 25.17 -4.17
CA LEU A 129 -8.47 25.58 -5.10
C LEU A 129 -8.61 24.84 -6.45
N PRO A 130 -9.70 25.01 -7.18
CA PRO A 130 -9.95 24.23 -8.40
C PRO A 130 -8.95 24.49 -9.54
N GLN A 131 -8.17 25.58 -9.46
CA GLN A 131 -7.12 25.94 -10.44
C GLN A 131 -5.80 25.21 -10.21
N ILE A 132 -5.62 24.55 -9.05
CA ILE A 132 -4.40 23.80 -8.70
C ILE A 132 -4.70 22.32 -8.85
N GLN A 133 -3.79 21.58 -9.48
CA GLN A 133 -3.85 20.14 -9.58
C GLN A 133 -3.19 19.51 -8.34
N PHE A 134 -3.88 18.59 -7.68
CA PHE A 134 -3.39 17.84 -6.54
C PHE A 134 -3.09 16.41 -6.96
N LEU A 135 -1.94 15.89 -6.52
CA LEU A 135 -1.55 14.49 -6.63
C LEU A 135 -1.34 13.93 -5.22
N ALA A 136 -2.31 13.17 -4.74
CA ALA A 136 -2.28 12.59 -3.40
C ALA A 136 -1.61 11.22 -3.42
N LEU A 137 -0.55 11.03 -2.63
CA LEU A 137 0.09 9.74 -2.37
C LEU A 137 -0.42 9.16 -1.05
N ASN A 138 -0.41 7.83 -0.94
CA ASN A 138 -0.88 7.12 0.26
C ASN A 138 -2.31 7.45 0.72
N ALA A 139 -3.14 7.95 -0.17
CA ALA A 139 -4.49 8.39 0.11
C ALA A 139 -5.51 7.26 -0.15
N GLN A 140 -5.50 6.23 0.70
CA GLN A 140 -6.46 5.13 0.62
C GLN A 140 -7.89 5.67 0.71
N ASN A 141 -8.77 5.20 -0.19
CA ASN A 141 -10.18 5.57 -0.29
C ASN A 141 -10.49 7.01 -0.76
N LEU A 142 -9.49 7.77 -1.20
CA LEU A 142 -9.73 9.06 -1.81
C LEU A 142 -10.25 8.89 -3.25
N VAL A 143 -11.31 9.60 -3.58
CA VAL A 143 -11.92 9.54 -4.91
C VAL A 143 -11.34 10.66 -5.78
N PRO A 144 -10.77 10.35 -6.95
CA PRO A 144 -10.27 11.38 -7.86
C PRO A 144 -11.37 12.34 -8.31
N THR A 145 -11.00 13.62 -8.49
CA THR A 145 -11.86 14.67 -9.04
C THR A 145 -11.18 15.36 -10.23
N GLU A 146 -11.77 16.43 -10.75
CA GLU A 146 -11.19 17.17 -11.90
C GLU A 146 -9.81 17.77 -11.61
N ASN A 147 -9.51 18.09 -10.33
CA ASN A 147 -8.24 18.65 -9.91
C ASN A 147 -7.54 17.85 -8.81
N LEU A 148 -8.02 16.64 -8.53
CA LEU A 148 -7.43 15.72 -7.56
C LEU A 148 -7.18 14.37 -8.20
N SER A 149 -5.93 14.00 -8.29
CA SER A 149 -5.46 12.70 -8.75
C SER A 149 -4.89 11.91 -7.57
N VAL A 150 -5.00 10.59 -7.61
CA VAL A 150 -4.62 9.70 -6.51
C VAL A 150 -3.60 8.69 -6.99
N VAL A 151 -2.52 8.55 -6.25
CA VAL A 151 -1.53 7.51 -6.49
C VAL A 151 -1.84 6.28 -5.63
N VAL A 152 -1.98 5.15 -6.30
CA VAL A 152 -2.12 3.84 -5.65
C VAL A 152 -0.73 3.26 -5.41
N THR A 153 -0.32 3.20 -4.15
CA THR A 153 1.03 2.77 -3.73
C THR A 153 1.19 1.26 -3.66
N ALA A 154 2.43 0.81 -3.41
CA ALA A 154 2.83 -0.60 -3.38
C ALA A 154 2.07 -1.49 -2.38
N GLU A 155 1.57 -0.95 -1.27
CA GLU A 155 0.75 -1.72 -0.33
C GLU A 155 -0.57 -2.18 -0.96
N SER A 156 -1.15 -1.36 -1.84
CA SER A 156 -2.34 -1.71 -2.61
C SER A 156 -2.06 -2.63 -3.81
N SER A 157 -0.79 -2.90 -4.13
CA SER A 157 -0.37 -3.81 -5.21
C SER A 157 0.24 -5.12 -4.70
N ARG A 158 0.11 -5.44 -3.40
CA ARG A 158 0.62 -6.69 -2.79
C ARG A 158 0.18 -7.93 -3.54
N ASP A 159 -1.08 -8.00 -3.90
CA ASP A 159 -1.65 -9.10 -4.67
C ASP A 159 -1.03 -9.20 -6.07
N GLN A 160 -0.77 -8.06 -6.73
CA GLN A 160 -0.14 -8.02 -8.05
C GLN A 160 1.33 -8.49 -7.99
N LEU A 161 2.10 -8.01 -7.00
CA LEU A 161 3.48 -8.44 -6.78
C LEU A 161 3.56 -9.94 -6.48
N SER A 162 2.69 -10.43 -5.60
CA SER A 162 2.63 -11.86 -5.25
C SER A 162 2.21 -12.73 -6.43
N PHE A 163 1.26 -12.27 -7.23
CA PHE A 163 0.87 -12.93 -8.49
C PHE A 163 2.05 -13.03 -9.46
N LEU A 164 2.75 -11.91 -9.69
CA LEU A 164 3.90 -11.87 -10.59
C LEU A 164 5.07 -12.71 -10.06
N ALA A 165 5.28 -12.77 -8.74
CA ALA A 165 6.26 -13.66 -8.13
C ALA A 165 5.94 -15.14 -8.43
N GLY A 166 4.67 -15.53 -8.27
CA GLY A 166 4.21 -16.87 -8.59
C GLY A 166 4.36 -17.22 -10.07
N TYR A 167 3.96 -16.31 -10.94
CA TYR A 167 4.09 -16.46 -12.38
C TYR A 167 5.57 -16.57 -12.81
N ALA A 168 6.42 -15.66 -12.35
CA ALA A 168 7.84 -15.64 -12.71
C ALA A 168 8.58 -16.89 -12.22
N LEU A 169 8.33 -17.32 -10.97
CA LEU A 169 8.93 -18.56 -10.45
C LEU A 169 8.46 -19.78 -11.24
N ALA A 170 7.17 -19.92 -11.52
CA ALA A 170 6.67 -21.05 -12.30
C ALA A 170 7.20 -21.07 -13.73
N LEU A 171 7.47 -19.90 -14.33
CA LEU A 171 8.08 -19.75 -15.64
C LEU A 171 9.60 -20.03 -15.59
N GLY A 172 10.29 -19.66 -14.51
CA GLY A 172 11.75 -19.73 -14.37
C GLY A 172 12.27 -21.05 -13.83
N VAL A 173 11.54 -21.67 -12.90
CA VAL A 173 11.97 -22.88 -12.18
C VAL A 173 11.60 -24.14 -12.95
N PRO A 174 12.51 -25.11 -13.11
CA PRO A 174 12.20 -26.37 -13.78
C PRO A 174 11.08 -27.12 -13.09
N ASP A 175 10.22 -27.74 -13.92
CA ASP A 175 9.17 -28.67 -13.48
C ASP A 175 8.12 -28.05 -12.54
N PHE A 176 8.01 -26.70 -12.55
CA PHE A 176 7.05 -25.90 -11.77
C PHE A 176 7.15 -26.10 -10.24
N ARG A 177 8.30 -26.51 -9.72
CA ARG A 177 8.53 -26.86 -8.30
C ARG A 177 8.65 -25.61 -7.44
N VAL A 178 7.55 -24.87 -7.31
CA VAL A 178 7.49 -23.59 -6.63
C VAL A 178 6.63 -23.62 -5.39
N GLY A 179 6.93 -22.72 -4.45
CA GLY A 179 6.15 -22.55 -3.23
C GLY A 179 6.25 -21.15 -2.68
N VAL A 180 5.41 -20.87 -1.69
CA VAL A 180 5.35 -19.58 -0.98
C VAL A 180 5.38 -19.79 0.53
N LEU A 181 6.14 -18.92 1.21
CA LEU A 181 6.10 -18.73 2.65
C LEU A 181 5.33 -17.46 2.94
N SER A 182 4.27 -17.56 3.74
CA SER A 182 3.41 -16.44 4.11
C SER A 182 3.16 -16.38 5.61
N GLN A 183 2.75 -15.24 6.11
CA GLN A 183 2.40 -15.07 7.52
C GLN A 183 1.07 -15.75 7.83
N ALA A 184 1.05 -16.57 8.88
CA ALA A 184 -0.17 -17.24 9.32
C ALA A 184 -1.20 -16.27 9.89
N ALA A 185 -2.48 -16.58 9.65
CA ALA A 185 -3.63 -15.91 10.26
C ALA A 185 -3.71 -14.39 10.06
N THR A 186 -3.07 -13.84 9.01
CA THR A 186 -3.18 -12.43 8.64
C THR A 186 -3.84 -12.28 7.26
N PRO A 187 -4.61 -11.19 7.02
CA PRO A 187 -5.17 -10.90 5.70
C PRO A 187 -4.10 -10.75 4.63
N GLU A 188 -2.97 -10.13 4.98
CA GLU A 188 -1.80 -9.91 4.11
C GLU A 188 -1.16 -11.24 3.71
N GLY A 189 -1.00 -12.16 4.66
CA GLY A 189 -0.48 -13.50 4.42
C GLY A 189 -1.39 -14.30 3.52
N GLN A 190 -2.71 -14.22 3.73
CA GLN A 190 -3.71 -14.86 2.87
C GLN A 190 -3.67 -14.29 1.46
N THR A 191 -3.66 -12.97 1.30
CA THR A 191 -3.57 -12.30 0.00
C THR A 191 -2.31 -12.71 -0.75
N THR A 192 -1.15 -12.69 -0.08
CA THR A 192 0.14 -13.11 -0.64
C THR A 192 0.09 -14.56 -1.14
N ARG A 193 -0.41 -15.48 -0.31
CA ARG A 193 -0.54 -16.89 -0.65
C ARG A 193 -1.45 -17.11 -1.85
N ASP A 194 -2.66 -16.56 -1.79
CA ASP A 194 -3.70 -16.82 -2.79
C ASP A 194 -3.33 -16.20 -4.15
N ALA A 195 -2.75 -15.00 -4.15
CA ALA A 195 -2.26 -14.35 -5.36
C ALA A 195 -1.06 -15.09 -5.97
N PHE A 196 -0.10 -15.54 -5.15
CA PHE A 196 1.03 -16.35 -5.62
C PHE A 196 0.56 -17.65 -6.29
N VAL A 197 -0.36 -18.36 -5.64
CA VAL A 197 -0.94 -19.61 -6.18
C VAL A 197 -1.64 -19.34 -7.51
N THR A 198 -2.40 -18.24 -7.59
CA THR A 198 -3.09 -17.84 -8.82
C THR A 198 -2.08 -17.55 -9.94
N GLY A 199 -1.02 -16.78 -9.65
CA GLY A 199 0.02 -16.44 -10.62
C GLY A 199 0.79 -17.66 -11.14
N ALA A 200 1.18 -18.57 -10.26
CA ALA A 200 1.86 -19.81 -10.66
C ALA A 200 0.94 -20.67 -11.56
N ARG A 201 -0.31 -20.87 -11.17
CA ARG A 201 -1.29 -21.64 -11.95
C ARG A 201 -1.67 -20.95 -13.26
N PHE A 202 -1.62 -19.64 -13.31
CA PHE A 202 -1.83 -18.88 -14.54
C PHE A 202 -0.83 -19.30 -15.63
N HIS A 203 0.42 -19.59 -15.24
CA HIS A 203 1.44 -20.08 -16.15
C HIS A 203 1.26 -21.58 -16.51
N CYS A 204 1.12 -22.44 -15.51
CA CYS A 204 1.26 -23.90 -15.69
C CYS A 204 -0.06 -24.69 -15.57
N GLY A 205 -1.20 -24.04 -15.29
CA GLY A 205 -2.48 -24.72 -15.11
C GLY A 205 -2.46 -25.59 -13.85
N LEU A 206 -2.46 -26.92 -14.03
CA LEU A 206 -2.37 -27.86 -12.91
C LEU A 206 -0.99 -27.95 -12.28
N CYS A 207 0.04 -27.41 -12.90
CA CYS A 207 1.42 -27.43 -12.44
C CYS A 207 1.90 -28.81 -11.97
N ASN A 208 1.56 -29.83 -12.76
CA ASN A 208 1.97 -31.20 -12.47
C ASN A 208 3.44 -31.40 -12.87
N SER A 209 4.27 -31.85 -11.93
CA SER A 209 5.66 -32.15 -12.21
C SER A 209 5.80 -33.37 -13.13
N ARG A 210 6.79 -33.32 -14.05
CA ARG A 210 7.07 -34.39 -15.00
C ARG A 210 7.97 -35.49 -14.43
N PHE A 211 8.76 -35.13 -13.41
CA PHE A 211 9.75 -36.02 -12.79
C PHE A 211 9.35 -36.28 -11.33
N ALA A 212 9.77 -37.43 -10.82
CA ALA A 212 9.51 -37.82 -9.44
C ALA A 212 10.19 -36.84 -8.41
N PRO A 213 9.55 -36.55 -7.27
CA PRO A 213 8.19 -36.91 -6.93
C PRO A 213 7.15 -36.19 -7.81
N VAL A 214 6.11 -36.90 -8.25
CA VAL A 214 5.05 -36.33 -9.04
C VAL A 214 4.04 -35.68 -8.10
N GLU A 215 4.03 -34.35 -8.08
CA GLU A 215 3.23 -33.53 -7.20
C GLU A 215 2.55 -32.39 -7.99
N TYR A 216 1.52 -31.81 -7.42
CA TYR A 216 0.83 -30.64 -7.96
C TYR A 216 1.27 -29.39 -7.21
N TYR A 217 1.98 -28.50 -7.91
CA TYR A 217 2.45 -27.24 -7.36
C TYR A 217 1.43 -26.11 -7.62
N PRO A 218 1.55 -24.94 -7.01
CA PRO A 218 2.51 -24.60 -5.96
C PRO A 218 2.13 -25.17 -4.59
N PHE A 219 3.12 -25.30 -3.70
CA PHE A 219 2.91 -25.56 -2.29
C PHE A 219 2.95 -24.27 -1.48
N THR A 220 2.24 -24.27 -0.35
CA THR A 220 2.20 -23.13 0.58
C THR A 220 2.59 -23.61 1.97
N ALA A 221 3.34 -22.78 2.72
CA ALA A 221 3.57 -22.98 4.15
C ALA A 221 3.45 -21.63 4.85
N GLU A 222 2.99 -21.68 6.11
CA GLU A 222 2.72 -20.48 6.90
C GLU A 222 3.65 -20.40 8.08
N ILE A 223 4.09 -19.19 8.42
CA ILE A 223 4.94 -18.87 9.56
C ILE A 223 4.11 -18.07 10.55
N SER A 224 3.99 -18.58 11.78
CA SER A 224 3.22 -17.91 12.83
C SER A 224 4.03 -16.84 13.54
N ASP A 225 5.32 -17.13 13.78
CA ASP A 225 6.24 -16.20 14.40
C ASP A 225 7.55 -16.12 13.60
N PRO A 226 7.73 -15.07 12.78
CA PRO A 226 8.95 -14.91 11.99
C PRO A 226 10.21 -14.65 12.83
N SER A 227 10.06 -14.23 14.10
CA SER A 227 11.17 -14.06 15.03
C SER A 227 11.67 -15.37 15.63
N ASN A 228 10.87 -16.44 15.53
CA ASN A 228 11.21 -17.77 16.04
C ASN A 228 11.88 -18.64 14.95
N PRO A 229 13.19 -18.93 15.06
CA PRO A 229 13.90 -19.76 14.08
C PRO A 229 13.28 -21.14 13.86
N ALA A 230 12.74 -21.77 14.89
CA ALA A 230 12.14 -23.10 14.77
C ALA A 230 10.87 -23.09 13.91
N ASP A 231 10.09 -22.02 13.98
CA ASP A 231 8.84 -21.88 13.23
C ASP A 231 9.09 -21.70 11.73
N TRP A 232 9.91 -20.71 11.36
CA TRP A 232 10.20 -20.49 9.95
C TRP A 232 11.05 -21.61 9.32
N GLN A 233 11.93 -22.28 10.09
CA GLN A 233 12.66 -23.46 9.59
C GLN A 233 11.71 -24.62 9.30
N ALA A 234 10.76 -24.89 10.21
CA ALA A 234 9.78 -25.95 10.00
C ALA A 234 8.91 -25.69 8.75
N ALA A 235 8.48 -24.45 8.54
CA ALA A 235 7.71 -24.06 7.35
C ALA A 235 8.53 -24.21 6.06
N ALA A 236 9.79 -23.77 6.06
CA ALA A 236 10.71 -23.94 4.92
C ALA A 236 10.98 -25.43 4.63
N ASP A 237 11.27 -26.23 5.66
CA ASP A 237 11.52 -27.66 5.51
C ASP A 237 10.29 -28.43 5.00
N ALA A 238 9.09 -27.99 5.36
CA ALA A 238 7.85 -28.56 4.81
C ALA A 238 7.76 -28.39 3.28
N LEU A 239 8.18 -27.24 2.75
CA LEU A 239 8.26 -27.00 1.30
C LEU A 239 9.39 -27.85 0.66
N LEU A 240 10.55 -27.90 1.29
CA LEU A 240 11.69 -28.69 0.81
C LEU A 240 11.38 -30.19 0.75
N ALA A 241 10.63 -30.70 1.73
CA ALA A 241 10.17 -32.09 1.74
C ALA A 241 9.23 -32.42 0.56
N LYS A 242 8.58 -31.42 -0.02
CA LYS A 242 7.79 -31.50 -1.25
C LYS A 242 8.61 -31.26 -2.53
N ALA A 243 9.93 -31.30 -2.43
CA ALA A 243 10.85 -31.03 -3.53
C ALA A 243 10.63 -29.67 -4.21
N VAL A 244 10.16 -28.67 -3.48
CA VAL A 244 10.11 -27.26 -3.94
C VAL A 244 11.54 -26.77 -4.14
N THR A 245 11.81 -26.15 -5.28
CA THR A 245 13.14 -25.63 -5.66
C THR A 245 13.12 -24.12 -5.96
N GLY A 246 11.94 -23.50 -6.00
CA GLY A 246 11.75 -22.06 -6.10
C GLY A 246 10.79 -21.57 -5.02
N ILE A 247 11.17 -20.57 -4.24
CA ILE A 247 10.35 -20.06 -3.13
C ILE A 247 10.24 -18.54 -3.23
N PHE A 248 9.02 -18.04 -2.99
CA PHE A 248 8.73 -16.67 -2.67
C PHE A 248 8.49 -16.54 -1.17
N VAL A 249 9.11 -15.54 -0.55
CA VAL A 249 8.91 -15.21 0.87
C VAL A 249 8.17 -13.89 0.96
N GLN A 250 7.07 -13.87 1.68
CA GLN A 250 6.34 -12.61 1.94
C GLN A 250 7.28 -11.60 2.62
N PRO A 251 7.30 -10.31 2.21
CA PRO A 251 8.26 -9.32 2.71
C PRO A 251 8.27 -9.18 4.24
N GLU A 252 7.11 -9.15 4.88
CA GLU A 252 6.96 -8.89 6.32
C GLU A 252 7.51 -10.02 7.21
N ILE A 253 7.68 -11.21 6.66
CA ILE A 253 8.29 -12.35 7.39
C ILE A 253 9.70 -12.65 6.92
N SER A 254 10.23 -11.84 5.99
CA SER A 254 11.56 -12.03 5.41
C SER A 254 12.63 -11.54 6.38
N THR A 255 13.27 -12.47 7.09
CA THR A 255 14.42 -12.16 7.96
C THR A 255 15.73 -12.51 7.24
N PRO A 256 16.87 -11.84 7.60
CA PRO A 256 18.18 -12.20 7.07
C PRO A 256 18.53 -13.68 7.23
N GLU A 257 18.14 -14.27 8.36
CA GLU A 257 18.41 -15.66 8.71
C GLU A 257 17.59 -16.63 7.85
N LEU A 258 16.31 -16.33 7.61
CA LEU A 258 15.46 -17.12 6.71
C LEU A 258 16.00 -17.12 5.28
N ILE A 259 16.36 -15.94 4.77
CA ILE A 259 16.93 -15.81 3.41
C ILE A 259 18.26 -16.58 3.32
N ALA A 260 19.14 -16.44 4.30
CA ALA A 260 20.41 -17.19 4.35
C ALA A 260 20.18 -18.71 4.43
N TYR A 261 19.18 -19.15 5.20
CA TYR A 261 18.81 -20.57 5.29
C TYR A 261 18.36 -21.11 3.93
N LEU A 262 17.43 -20.45 3.24
CA LEU A 262 16.95 -20.86 1.91
C LEU A 262 18.08 -20.85 0.87
N ASN A 263 18.97 -19.85 0.91
CA ASN A 263 20.14 -19.77 0.07
C ASN A 263 21.08 -20.96 0.30
N SER A 264 21.30 -21.37 1.56
CA SER A 264 22.11 -22.56 1.92
C SER A 264 21.55 -23.87 1.34
N LYS A 265 20.24 -23.92 1.11
CA LYS A 265 19.54 -25.07 0.48
C LYS A 265 19.53 -25.00 -1.04
N ASN A 266 20.23 -24.01 -1.62
CA ASN A 266 20.33 -23.84 -3.07
C ASN A 266 18.96 -23.60 -3.77
N ILE A 267 18.05 -22.92 -3.09
CA ILE A 267 16.69 -22.60 -3.56
C ILE A 267 16.77 -21.37 -4.47
N THR A 268 15.99 -21.38 -5.55
CA THR A 268 15.78 -20.20 -6.37
C THR A 268 14.80 -19.27 -5.66
N LEU A 269 15.20 -18.04 -5.41
CA LEU A 269 14.34 -17.02 -4.79
C LEU A 269 13.95 -15.96 -5.81
N ILE A 270 12.76 -15.40 -5.66
CA ILE A 270 12.38 -14.12 -6.21
C ILE A 270 12.12 -13.20 -5.03
N GLY A 271 12.69 -12.00 -5.07
CA GLY A 271 12.55 -11.02 -4.00
C GLY A 271 11.59 -9.89 -4.34
N ILE A 272 11.26 -9.10 -3.33
CA ILE A 272 10.66 -7.77 -3.47
C ILE A 272 11.67 -6.75 -2.95
N GLU A 273 11.73 -5.59 -3.58
CA GLU A 273 12.61 -4.49 -3.19
C GLU A 273 12.45 -4.14 -1.70
N GLY A 274 13.56 -3.93 -1.00
CA GLY A 274 13.58 -3.70 0.45
C GLY A 274 13.67 -4.97 1.32
N GLN A 275 13.56 -6.17 0.76
CA GLN A 275 13.82 -7.38 1.53
C GLN A 275 15.31 -7.54 1.88
N PRO A 276 15.63 -8.03 3.09
CA PRO A 276 17.01 -8.14 3.55
C PRO A 276 17.81 -9.21 2.80
N ASN A 277 19.11 -9.00 2.64
CA ASN A 277 20.11 -9.97 2.16
C ASN A 277 19.85 -10.57 0.77
N LEU A 278 19.04 -9.96 -0.08
CA LEU A 278 18.79 -10.46 -1.45
C LEU A 278 20.08 -10.47 -2.30
N GLU A 279 20.97 -9.53 -2.08
CA GLU A 279 22.27 -9.42 -2.77
C GLU A 279 23.20 -10.62 -2.51
N SER A 280 22.99 -11.34 -1.42
CA SER A 280 23.77 -12.54 -1.07
C SER A 280 23.21 -13.84 -1.66
N VAL A 281 22.03 -13.79 -2.29
CA VAL A 281 21.33 -14.97 -2.81
C VAL A 281 21.97 -15.45 -4.11
N GLN A 282 22.52 -16.67 -4.12
CA GLN A 282 23.19 -17.25 -5.29
C GLN A 282 22.24 -17.52 -6.47
N LYS A 283 21.01 -17.96 -6.17
CA LYS A 283 19.97 -18.22 -7.16
C LYS A 283 18.82 -17.23 -7.03
N LEU A 284 19.14 -15.94 -7.07
CA LEU A 284 18.12 -14.92 -7.19
C LEU A 284 17.63 -14.88 -8.65
N LEU A 285 16.33 -15.11 -8.87
CA LEU A 285 15.72 -14.99 -10.19
C LEU A 285 15.65 -13.51 -10.61
N GLY A 286 15.24 -12.65 -9.68
CA GLY A 286 15.15 -11.21 -9.82
C GLY A 286 14.48 -10.61 -8.61
N VAL A 287 14.34 -9.29 -8.61
CA VAL A 287 13.70 -8.50 -7.55
C VAL A 287 12.53 -7.73 -8.16
N LEU A 288 11.32 -8.00 -7.68
CA LEU A 288 10.16 -7.22 -8.03
C LEU A 288 10.20 -5.88 -7.27
N SER A 289 10.04 -4.83 -8.00
CA SER A 289 9.96 -3.46 -7.50
C SER A 289 8.63 -2.87 -7.93
N SER A 290 7.93 -2.23 -7.02
CA SER A 290 6.82 -1.36 -7.40
C SER A 290 7.30 0.07 -7.24
N GLY A 291 7.29 0.82 -8.33
CA GLY A 291 7.65 2.23 -8.35
C GLY A 291 6.53 3.03 -8.98
N ILE A 292 6.44 4.29 -8.59
CA ILE A 292 5.55 5.24 -9.24
C ILE A 292 6.43 6.04 -10.18
N ASP A 293 6.20 5.90 -11.48
CA ASP A 293 6.75 6.83 -12.44
C ASP A 293 5.83 8.07 -12.43
N LEU A 294 6.28 9.10 -11.73
CA LEU A 294 5.54 10.37 -11.62
C LEU A 294 5.69 11.25 -12.85
N GLU A 295 6.71 11.05 -13.68
CA GLU A 295 7.05 11.94 -14.79
C GLU A 295 5.87 12.13 -15.79
N PRO A 296 5.21 11.07 -16.29
CA PRO A 296 4.07 11.25 -17.19
C PRO A 296 2.87 11.92 -16.52
N ALA A 297 2.67 11.65 -15.22
CA ALA A 297 1.58 12.26 -14.47
C ALA A 297 1.83 13.74 -14.23
N LEU A 298 3.02 14.12 -13.80
CA LEU A 298 3.43 15.51 -13.55
C LEU A 298 3.31 16.37 -14.82
N GLY A 299 3.76 15.84 -15.97
CA GLY A 299 3.65 16.54 -17.25
C GLY A 299 2.20 16.92 -17.60
N ARG A 300 1.25 16.01 -17.39
CA ARG A 300 -0.18 16.28 -17.61
C ARG A 300 -0.78 17.23 -16.57
N LEU A 301 -0.46 17.02 -15.30
CA LEU A 301 -0.94 17.88 -14.21
C LEU A 301 -0.47 19.34 -14.39
N LEU A 302 0.78 19.57 -14.82
CA LEU A 302 1.32 20.89 -15.12
C LEU A 302 0.61 21.55 -16.32
N LEU A 303 -0.01 20.77 -17.20
CA LEU A 303 -0.90 21.29 -18.27
C LEU A 303 -2.33 21.55 -17.77
N GLY A 304 -2.63 21.30 -16.50
CA GLY A 304 -3.96 21.44 -15.91
C GLY A 304 -4.90 20.25 -16.17
N GLU A 305 -4.34 19.10 -16.59
CA GLU A 305 -5.10 17.89 -16.87
C GLU A 305 -5.05 16.93 -15.69
N SER A 306 -6.21 16.54 -15.13
CA SER A 306 -6.28 15.46 -14.15
C SER A 306 -5.84 14.13 -14.76
N VAL A 307 -5.09 13.34 -14.01
CA VAL A 307 -4.70 11.97 -14.39
C VAL A 307 -5.55 10.90 -13.72
N GLY A 308 -6.43 11.29 -12.80
CA GLY A 308 -7.32 10.38 -12.09
C GLY A 308 -6.56 9.46 -11.14
N VAL A 309 -6.52 8.15 -11.44
CA VAL A 309 -5.76 7.17 -10.65
C VAL A 309 -4.44 6.87 -11.33
N VAL A 310 -3.33 7.20 -10.66
CA VAL A 310 -1.97 6.81 -11.06
C VAL A 310 -1.65 5.49 -10.35
N LYS A 311 -1.40 4.44 -11.13
CA LYS A 311 -1.02 3.13 -10.59
C LYS A 311 0.49 3.04 -10.51
N ALA A 312 0.99 2.41 -9.44
CA ALA A 312 2.40 2.04 -9.38
C ALA A 312 2.74 1.09 -10.54
N GLY A 313 3.82 1.37 -11.23
CA GLY A 313 4.43 0.43 -12.15
C GLY A 313 5.07 -0.73 -11.39
N ILE A 314 5.17 -1.89 -12.02
CA ILE A 314 5.89 -3.02 -11.46
C ILE A 314 7.03 -3.37 -12.41
N GLU A 315 8.22 -3.54 -11.87
CA GLU A 315 9.41 -3.93 -12.62
C GLU A 315 10.05 -5.18 -12.03
N LEU A 316 10.67 -5.98 -12.86
CA LEU A 316 11.54 -7.07 -12.44
C LEU A 316 12.99 -6.64 -12.66
N LYS A 317 13.64 -6.21 -11.58
CA LYS A 317 15.05 -5.74 -11.55
C LYS A 317 16.02 -6.89 -11.26
N GLN A 318 17.31 -6.68 -11.47
CA GLN A 318 18.41 -7.62 -11.13
C GLN A 318 18.18 -9.04 -11.68
N VAL A 319 17.64 -9.14 -12.90
CA VAL A 319 17.25 -10.41 -13.50
C VAL A 319 18.46 -11.30 -13.79
N ASN A 320 18.48 -12.49 -13.23
CA ASN A 320 19.46 -13.51 -13.55
C ASN A 320 19.13 -14.18 -14.91
N ARG A 321 19.90 -13.85 -15.94
CA ARG A 321 19.64 -14.32 -17.30
C ARG A 321 19.85 -15.82 -17.50
N ASP A 322 20.63 -16.48 -16.65
CA ASP A 322 20.80 -17.93 -16.66
C ASP A 322 19.53 -18.66 -16.19
N LEU A 323 18.81 -18.06 -15.24
CA LEU A 323 17.54 -18.58 -14.71
C LEU A 323 16.33 -18.08 -15.52
N PHE A 324 16.42 -16.86 -16.05
CA PHE A 324 15.29 -16.18 -16.68
C PHE A 324 15.71 -15.55 -18.02
N SER A 325 15.61 -16.33 -19.08
CA SER A 325 16.03 -15.93 -20.44
C SER A 325 15.20 -14.76 -20.99
N ASP A 326 15.70 -14.11 -22.06
CA ASP A 326 15.00 -13.01 -22.72
C ASP A 326 13.60 -13.41 -23.22
N GLY A 327 13.43 -14.64 -23.70
CA GLY A 327 12.11 -15.14 -24.09
C GLY A 327 11.13 -15.26 -22.92
N ARG A 328 11.63 -15.64 -21.73
CA ARG A 328 10.82 -15.64 -20.50
C ARG A 328 10.49 -14.22 -20.04
N MET A 329 11.45 -13.30 -20.22
CA MET A 329 11.23 -11.89 -19.89
C MET A 329 10.12 -11.28 -20.76
N ILE A 330 10.08 -11.55 -22.05
CA ILE A 330 9.02 -11.10 -22.96
C ILE A 330 7.64 -11.60 -22.49
N LEU A 331 7.56 -12.88 -22.07
CA LEU A 331 6.31 -13.44 -21.55
C LEU A 331 5.90 -12.78 -20.23
N PHE A 332 6.87 -12.55 -19.33
CA PHE A 332 6.63 -11.88 -18.06
C PHE A 332 6.10 -10.45 -18.27
N GLU A 333 6.77 -9.66 -19.11
CA GLU A 333 6.39 -8.27 -19.42
C GLU A 333 4.96 -8.19 -19.99
N ARG A 334 4.60 -9.12 -20.87
CA ARG A 334 3.24 -9.18 -21.41
C ARG A 334 2.19 -9.40 -20.31
N ILE A 335 2.42 -10.39 -19.44
CA ILE A 335 1.47 -10.71 -18.37
C ILE A 335 1.43 -9.60 -17.33
N LYS A 336 2.57 -8.98 -17.03
CA LYS A 336 2.63 -7.79 -16.18
C LYS A 336 1.76 -6.66 -16.75
N GLN A 337 1.86 -6.40 -18.06
CA GLN A 337 1.04 -5.35 -18.69
C GLN A 337 -0.45 -5.71 -18.64
N ASP A 338 -0.83 -6.93 -19.00
CA ASP A 338 -2.22 -7.40 -18.94
C ASP A 338 -2.80 -7.31 -17.50
N LEU A 339 -1.94 -7.53 -16.49
CA LEU A 339 -2.29 -7.39 -15.09
C LEU A 339 -2.53 -5.91 -14.69
N LEU A 340 -1.60 -5.03 -15.08
CA LEU A 340 -1.70 -3.58 -14.78
C LEU A 340 -2.89 -2.94 -15.49
N ASP A 341 -3.23 -3.41 -16.69
CA ASP A 341 -4.40 -2.99 -17.45
C ASP A 341 -5.72 -3.54 -16.89
N GLY A 342 -5.66 -4.44 -15.91
CA GLY A 342 -6.82 -5.01 -15.24
C GLY A 342 -7.51 -6.16 -15.99
N TYR A 343 -6.88 -6.71 -17.04
CA TYR A 343 -7.39 -7.89 -17.75
C TYR A 343 -7.21 -9.19 -16.96
N ILE A 344 -6.30 -9.21 -15.99
CA ILE A 344 -6.02 -10.38 -15.14
C ILE A 344 -6.43 -10.07 -13.71
N LYS A 345 -7.15 -11.02 -13.08
CA LYS A 345 -7.46 -10.98 -11.65
C LYS A 345 -6.41 -11.77 -10.88
N THR A 346 -5.91 -11.18 -9.80
CA THR A 346 -4.88 -11.76 -8.93
C THR A 346 -5.43 -12.76 -7.92
N LEU A 347 -6.67 -12.58 -7.52
CA LEU A 347 -7.35 -13.41 -6.51
C LEU A 347 -8.49 -14.20 -7.15
N PRO A 348 -8.80 -15.40 -6.60
CA PRO A 348 -9.84 -16.29 -7.12
C PRO A 348 -11.25 -15.71 -7.01
#